data_1400282c331e98c1033724fd2d2bae4e
#
_entry.id   1400282c331e98c1033724fd2d2bae4e
#
_cell.length_a   1.000
_cell.length_b   1.000
_cell.length_c   1.000
_cell.angle_alpha   90.00
_cell.angle_beta   90.00
_cell.angle_gamma   90.00
#
_symmetry.space_group_name_H-M   'P 1'
#
loop_
_entity.id
_entity.type
_entity.pdbx_description
1 polymer ?
#
loop_
_entity_poly.entity_id
_entity_poly.type
_entity_poly.pdbx_seq_one_letter_code
_entity_poly.pdbx_strand_id
1 'polypeptide(L)'
;KDKTKSQVWNQVLFIQAEQSDFEEMLKTSEEALTYFSTDPLFYYFNGVANKWFKNYDQAINSLNMGVEFILDNNMLLLEFYSSLADSYHAIKAHKLSDEYYEKSLEIDSNNVLILNNYAYYLSIRKIKLEKAKKMSYKCNELEIDNGTYQDTYAWILYELADYEQAKIWMQKSLANGSDMSAVVVEHYGDILYQLGNVEDAIIEWKKAKKIGEASKFLDKKIEDGKLYE
;
A
#
# COMPACT_ATOMS: atom_id res chain seq x y z
N LYS A 1 -13.21 -17.38 26.44
CA LYS A 1 -11.74 -17.34 26.27
C LYS A 1 -11.07 -17.64 27.61
N ASP A 2 -10.01 -18.45 27.64
CA ASP A 2 -9.16 -18.61 28.82
C ASP A 2 -8.32 -17.34 28.99
N LYS A 3 -8.70 -16.51 29.95
CA LYS A 3 -8.08 -15.20 30.22
C LYS A 3 -6.66 -15.30 30.78
N THR A 4 -6.17 -16.49 31.05
CA THR A 4 -4.86 -16.71 31.68
C THR A 4 -3.75 -17.07 30.66
N LYS A 5 -4.07 -17.29 29.38
CA LYS A 5 -3.14 -17.73 28.35
C LYS A 5 -3.13 -16.79 27.15
N SER A 6 -2.07 -16.00 27.01
CA SER A 6 -1.91 -15.06 25.88
C SER A 6 -1.97 -15.77 24.52
N GLN A 7 -1.47 -17.01 24.42
CA GLN A 7 -1.51 -17.80 23.18
C GLN A 7 -2.93 -18.03 22.65
N VAL A 8 -3.92 -18.20 23.54
CA VAL A 8 -5.33 -18.38 23.12
C VAL A 8 -5.88 -17.09 22.50
N TRP A 9 -5.52 -15.94 23.06
CA TRP A 9 -5.91 -14.64 22.53
C TRP A 9 -5.24 -14.37 21.17
N ASN A 10 -3.95 -14.69 21.06
CA ASN A 10 -3.21 -14.56 19.80
C ASN A 10 -3.85 -15.41 18.69
N GLN A 11 -4.20 -16.68 18.97
CA GLN A 11 -4.90 -17.53 17.99
C GLN A 11 -6.23 -16.94 17.55
N VAL A 12 -7.03 -16.38 18.47
CA VAL A 12 -8.30 -15.72 18.12
C VAL A 12 -8.05 -14.53 17.21
N LEU A 13 -7.07 -13.68 17.53
CA LEU A 13 -6.73 -12.50 16.74
C LEU A 13 -6.21 -12.86 15.33
N PHE A 14 -5.41 -13.92 15.22
CA PHE A 14 -5.00 -14.44 13.91
C PHE A 14 -6.19 -14.90 13.05
N ILE A 15 -7.13 -15.64 13.65
CA ILE A 15 -8.34 -16.09 12.95
C ILE A 15 -9.20 -14.88 12.52
N GLN A 16 -9.37 -13.89 13.39
CA GLN A 16 -10.11 -12.67 13.07
C GLN A 16 -9.44 -11.88 11.93
N ALA A 17 -8.11 -11.81 11.94
CA ALA A 17 -7.35 -11.19 10.86
C ALA A 17 -7.53 -11.93 9.52
N GLU A 18 -7.42 -13.27 9.51
CA GLU A 18 -7.67 -14.11 8.32
C GLU A 18 -9.10 -13.94 7.78
N GLN A 19 -10.07 -13.77 8.66
CA GLN A 19 -11.47 -13.52 8.28
C GLN A 19 -11.76 -12.07 7.94
N SER A 20 -10.77 -11.17 8.06
CA SER A 20 -10.93 -9.72 7.92
C SER A 20 -11.99 -9.12 8.87
N ASP A 21 -12.19 -9.76 10.03
CA ASP A 21 -13.11 -9.30 11.07
C ASP A 21 -12.42 -8.27 11.98
N PHE A 22 -12.17 -7.10 11.42
CA PHE A 22 -11.43 -6.04 12.09
C PHE A 22 -12.20 -5.41 13.27
N GLU A 23 -13.52 -5.49 13.28
CA GLU A 23 -14.33 -5.00 14.40
C GLU A 23 -14.12 -5.86 15.66
N GLU A 24 -14.25 -7.18 15.52
CA GLU A 24 -14.00 -8.09 16.62
C GLU A 24 -12.49 -8.14 16.98
N MET A 25 -11.59 -7.99 15.99
CA MET A 25 -10.15 -7.90 16.24
C MET A 25 -9.80 -6.70 17.12
N LEU A 26 -10.42 -5.53 16.90
CA LEU A 26 -10.23 -4.34 17.72
C LEU A 26 -10.67 -4.61 19.17
N LYS A 27 -11.90 -5.08 19.38
CA LYS A 27 -12.45 -5.41 20.72
C LYS A 27 -11.61 -6.47 21.44
N THR A 28 -11.20 -7.51 20.70
CA THR A 28 -10.41 -8.61 21.25
C THR A 28 -9.03 -8.14 21.69
N SER A 29 -8.35 -7.32 20.87
CA SER A 29 -7.03 -6.79 21.19
C SER A 29 -7.07 -5.82 22.38
N GLU A 30 -8.08 -4.94 22.45
CA GLU A 30 -8.29 -4.05 23.61
C GLU A 30 -8.50 -4.83 24.89
N GLU A 31 -9.36 -5.86 24.88
CA GLU A 31 -9.58 -6.72 26.06
C GLU A 31 -8.29 -7.47 26.44
N ALA A 32 -7.56 -8.03 25.47
CA ALA A 32 -6.30 -8.74 25.71
C ALA A 32 -5.25 -7.85 26.38
N LEU A 33 -5.12 -6.60 25.94
CA LEU A 33 -4.18 -5.62 26.53
C LEU A 33 -4.47 -5.31 28.00
N THR A 34 -5.71 -5.52 28.49
CA THR A 34 -6.01 -5.37 29.92
C THR A 34 -5.40 -6.48 30.79
N TYR A 35 -5.06 -7.64 30.20
CA TYR A 35 -4.46 -8.80 30.89
C TYR A 35 -2.97 -8.95 30.56
N PHE A 36 -2.54 -8.54 29.37
CA PHE A 36 -1.20 -8.80 28.82
C PHE A 36 -0.62 -7.52 28.21
N SER A 37 -0.44 -6.50 29.03
CA SER A 37 -0.01 -5.15 28.60
C SER A 37 1.41 -5.05 28.05
N THR A 38 2.19 -6.13 28.05
CA THR A 38 3.56 -6.20 27.54
C THR A 38 3.73 -7.17 26.37
N ASP A 39 2.64 -7.77 25.87
CA ASP A 39 2.70 -8.65 24.70
C ASP A 39 2.55 -7.79 23.42
N PRO A 40 3.59 -7.68 22.58
CA PRO A 40 3.58 -6.81 21.40
C PRO A 40 2.52 -7.21 20.38
N LEU A 41 2.15 -8.49 20.27
CA LEU A 41 1.16 -8.93 19.28
C LEU A 41 -0.21 -8.29 19.47
N PHE A 42 -0.63 -8.04 20.70
CA PHE A 42 -1.90 -7.37 20.95
C PHE A 42 -1.90 -5.92 20.50
N TYR A 43 -0.79 -5.22 20.66
CA TYR A 43 -0.59 -3.87 20.10
C TYR A 43 -0.57 -3.90 18.58
N TYR A 44 0.05 -4.91 17.97
CA TYR A 44 0.06 -5.06 16.50
C TYR A 44 -1.36 -5.19 15.95
N PHE A 45 -2.14 -6.16 16.45
CA PHE A 45 -3.51 -6.37 15.99
C PHE A 45 -4.42 -5.17 16.27
N ASN A 46 -4.25 -4.50 17.42
CA ASN A 46 -4.95 -3.26 17.72
C ASN A 46 -4.60 -2.15 16.72
N GLY A 47 -3.32 -1.98 16.40
CA GLY A 47 -2.85 -1.02 15.41
C GLY A 47 -3.39 -1.31 14.00
N VAL A 48 -3.37 -2.59 13.58
CA VAL A 48 -3.90 -3.01 12.27
C VAL A 48 -5.41 -2.77 12.18
N ALA A 49 -6.18 -3.12 13.22
CA ALA A 49 -7.61 -2.86 13.26
C ALA A 49 -7.93 -1.37 13.20
N ASN A 50 -7.23 -0.55 13.97
CA ASN A 50 -7.40 0.91 13.93
C ASN A 50 -7.04 1.48 12.55
N LYS A 51 -5.97 0.98 11.90
CA LYS A 51 -5.61 1.36 10.52
C LYS A 51 -6.74 1.05 9.54
N TRP A 52 -7.39 -0.09 9.66
CA TRP A 52 -8.54 -0.46 8.83
C TRP A 52 -9.70 0.54 8.95
N PHE A 53 -10.03 0.95 10.17
CA PHE A 53 -11.05 1.97 10.43
C PHE A 53 -10.59 3.40 10.15
N LYS A 54 -9.38 3.59 9.60
CA LYS A 54 -8.75 4.89 9.34
C LYS A 54 -8.51 5.74 10.60
N ASN A 55 -8.48 5.11 11.76
CA ASN A 55 -8.11 5.71 13.04
C ASN A 55 -6.59 5.75 13.17
N TYR A 56 -5.93 6.48 12.28
CA TYR A 56 -4.47 6.40 12.10
C TYR A 56 -3.69 6.86 13.34
N ASP A 57 -4.18 7.84 14.10
CA ASP A 57 -3.52 8.29 15.33
C ASP A 57 -3.52 7.19 16.40
N GLN A 58 -4.63 6.47 16.55
CA GLN A 58 -4.74 5.32 17.46
C GLN A 58 -3.86 4.17 16.98
N ALA A 59 -3.84 3.90 15.67
CA ALA A 59 -2.98 2.88 15.08
C ALA A 59 -1.48 3.18 15.37
N ILE A 60 -1.03 4.40 15.12
CA ILE A 60 0.33 4.85 15.38
C ILE A 60 0.68 4.73 16.87
N ASN A 61 -0.22 5.13 17.76
CA ASN A 61 0.00 5.03 19.20
C ASN A 61 0.18 3.57 19.64
N SER A 62 -0.74 2.69 19.25
CA SER A 62 -0.65 1.25 19.58
C SER A 62 0.63 0.63 19.00
N LEU A 63 0.93 0.88 17.73
CA LEU A 63 2.13 0.33 17.12
C LEU A 63 3.42 0.82 17.79
N ASN A 64 3.54 2.11 18.11
CA ASN A 64 4.71 2.62 18.82
C ASN A 64 4.87 2.00 20.22
N MET A 65 3.77 1.84 20.97
CA MET A 65 3.82 1.15 22.26
C MET A 65 4.27 -0.30 22.11
N GLY A 66 3.76 -1.01 21.10
CA GLY A 66 4.13 -2.41 20.89
C GLY A 66 5.60 -2.60 20.51
N VAL A 67 6.19 -1.70 19.74
CA VAL A 67 7.62 -1.74 19.37
C VAL A 67 8.53 -1.78 20.61
N GLU A 68 8.16 -1.09 21.69
CA GLU A 68 8.96 -1.04 22.92
C GLU A 68 9.09 -2.40 23.62
N PHE A 69 8.18 -3.33 23.35
CA PHE A 69 8.17 -4.68 23.94
C PHE A 69 8.82 -5.75 23.03
N ILE A 70 9.31 -5.37 21.84
CA ILE A 70 9.99 -6.30 20.92
C ILE A 70 11.48 -6.30 21.26
N LEU A 71 11.98 -7.41 21.85
CA LEU A 71 13.36 -7.49 22.29
C LEU A 71 14.28 -8.07 21.22
N ASP A 72 13.89 -9.15 20.55
CA ASP A 72 14.73 -9.86 19.56
C ASP A 72 13.83 -10.62 18.56
N ASN A 73 13.07 -9.87 17.77
CA ASN A 73 12.23 -10.45 16.73
C ASN A 73 12.14 -9.49 15.52
N ASN A 74 13.14 -9.60 14.64
CA ASN A 74 13.22 -8.76 13.46
C ASN A 74 12.00 -8.89 12.53
N MET A 75 11.41 -10.09 12.42
CA MET A 75 10.22 -10.29 11.58
C MET A 75 9.01 -9.55 12.12
N LEU A 76 8.80 -9.62 13.43
CA LEU A 76 7.72 -8.85 14.06
C LEU A 76 7.98 -7.34 13.96
N LEU A 77 9.22 -6.91 14.16
CA LEU A 77 9.61 -5.51 14.04
C LEU A 77 9.37 -4.97 12.62
N LEU A 78 9.63 -5.80 11.59
CA LEU A 78 9.34 -5.49 10.19
C LEU A 78 7.85 -5.17 9.99
N GLU A 79 6.95 -6.00 10.53
CA GLU A 79 5.50 -5.82 10.43
C GLU A 79 5.05 -4.51 11.12
N PHE A 80 5.61 -4.21 12.28
CA PHE A 80 5.33 -2.95 12.99
C PHE A 80 5.80 -1.74 12.20
N TYR A 81 7.02 -1.76 11.68
CA TYR A 81 7.59 -0.64 10.92
C TYR A 81 6.83 -0.41 9.61
N SER A 82 6.46 -1.46 8.91
CA SER A 82 5.64 -1.37 7.71
C SER A 82 4.27 -0.74 8.01
N SER A 83 3.60 -1.21 9.08
CA SER A 83 2.31 -0.66 9.50
C SER A 83 2.39 0.79 9.97
N LEU A 84 3.46 1.18 10.66
CA LEU A 84 3.74 2.57 11.04
C LEU A 84 3.99 3.44 9.80
N ALA A 85 4.78 2.95 8.84
CA ALA A 85 5.07 3.67 7.61
C ALA A 85 3.78 4.00 6.82
N ASP A 86 2.89 3.01 6.65
CA ASP A 86 1.58 3.19 6.02
C ASP A 86 0.71 4.20 6.78
N SER A 87 0.66 4.08 8.12
CA SER A 87 -0.17 4.95 8.97
C SER A 87 0.32 6.40 8.92
N TYR A 88 1.64 6.62 8.99
CA TYR A 88 2.23 7.95 8.85
C TYR A 88 2.02 8.53 7.44
N HIS A 89 2.05 7.69 6.39
CA HIS A 89 1.71 8.14 5.05
C HIS A 89 0.26 8.66 4.99
N ALA A 90 -0.67 7.92 5.56
CA ALA A 90 -2.11 8.26 5.55
C ALA A 90 -2.40 9.61 6.21
N ILE A 91 -1.70 9.97 7.29
CA ILE A 91 -1.80 11.29 7.94
C ILE A 91 -0.87 12.35 7.33
N LYS A 92 -0.23 12.04 6.19
CA LYS A 92 0.71 12.93 5.47
C LYS A 92 1.97 13.31 6.26
N ALA A 93 2.32 12.57 7.29
CA ALA A 93 3.58 12.68 8.02
C ALA A 93 4.72 12.01 7.22
N HIS A 94 4.94 12.48 6.00
CA HIS A 94 5.77 11.81 5.00
C HIS A 94 7.21 11.52 5.42
N LYS A 95 7.81 12.41 6.24
CA LYS A 95 9.17 12.19 6.72
C LYS A 95 9.26 10.95 7.61
N LEU A 96 8.29 10.77 8.52
CA LEU A 96 8.21 9.59 9.39
C LEU A 96 7.86 8.34 8.60
N SER A 97 6.93 8.44 7.65
CA SER A 97 6.63 7.35 6.74
C SER A 97 7.89 6.85 6.02
N ASP A 98 8.65 7.75 5.39
CA ASP A 98 9.91 7.41 4.71
C ASP A 98 10.91 6.74 5.67
N GLU A 99 11.07 7.28 6.89
CA GLU A 99 11.98 6.74 7.91
C GLU A 99 11.62 5.29 8.28
N TYR A 100 10.34 4.99 8.51
CA TYR A 100 9.90 3.65 8.86
C TYR A 100 9.99 2.67 7.69
N TYR A 101 9.77 3.12 6.45
CA TYR A 101 10.03 2.29 5.27
C TYR A 101 11.53 1.95 5.13
N GLU A 102 12.43 2.91 5.36
CA GLU A 102 13.87 2.64 5.34
C GLU A 102 14.24 1.62 6.43
N LYS A 103 13.77 1.79 7.67
CA LYS A 103 13.98 0.81 8.75
C LYS A 103 13.47 -0.58 8.39
N SER A 104 12.32 -0.67 7.72
CA SER A 104 11.79 -1.95 7.24
C SER A 104 12.72 -2.61 6.21
N LEU A 105 13.23 -1.82 5.25
CA LEU A 105 14.15 -2.31 4.24
C LEU A 105 15.57 -2.62 4.76
N GLU A 106 15.96 -2.08 5.91
CA GLU A 106 17.18 -2.51 6.62
C GLU A 106 17.04 -3.92 7.18
N ILE A 107 15.82 -4.33 7.60
CA ILE A 107 15.53 -5.67 8.09
C ILE A 107 15.42 -6.67 6.93
N ASP A 108 14.58 -6.34 5.93
CA ASP A 108 14.40 -7.16 4.72
C ASP A 108 14.40 -6.28 3.47
N SER A 109 15.56 -6.20 2.83
CA SER A 109 15.76 -5.41 1.61
C SER A 109 15.07 -6.00 0.36
N ASN A 110 14.49 -7.20 0.46
CA ASN A 110 13.81 -7.91 -0.63
C ASN A 110 12.31 -8.03 -0.41
N ASN A 111 11.77 -7.43 0.65
CA ASN A 111 10.34 -7.48 0.90
C ASN A 111 9.57 -6.71 -0.19
N VAL A 112 8.92 -7.47 -1.07
CA VAL A 112 8.27 -6.92 -2.27
C VAL A 112 7.12 -5.97 -1.94
N LEU A 113 6.35 -6.24 -0.88
CA LEU A 113 5.25 -5.36 -0.45
C LEU A 113 5.78 -4.01 0.01
N ILE A 114 6.83 -4.01 0.84
CA ILE A 114 7.46 -2.79 1.37
C ILE A 114 8.12 -2.00 0.24
N LEU A 115 8.86 -2.68 -0.63
CA LEU A 115 9.49 -2.05 -1.81
C LEU A 115 8.44 -1.39 -2.69
N ASN A 116 7.34 -2.10 -3.00
CA ASN A 116 6.28 -1.58 -3.86
C ASN A 116 5.56 -0.40 -3.23
N ASN A 117 5.12 -0.52 -1.98
CA ASN A 117 4.36 0.53 -1.31
C ASN A 117 5.20 1.80 -1.16
N TYR A 118 6.47 1.66 -0.75
CA TYR A 118 7.35 2.82 -0.64
C TYR A 118 7.62 3.47 -1.99
N ALA A 119 7.91 2.68 -3.04
CA ALA A 119 8.11 3.18 -4.39
C ALA A 119 6.87 3.94 -4.90
N TYR A 120 5.68 3.37 -4.70
CA TYR A 120 4.42 4.02 -5.05
C TYR A 120 4.23 5.35 -4.32
N TYR A 121 4.44 5.38 -3.00
CA TYR A 121 4.28 6.61 -2.22
C TYR A 121 5.31 7.70 -2.56
N LEU A 122 6.50 7.33 -2.98
CA LEU A 122 7.47 8.28 -3.53
C LEU A 122 7.00 8.84 -4.88
N SER A 123 6.42 7.99 -5.75
CA SER A 123 5.97 8.39 -7.08
C SER A 123 4.80 9.37 -7.04
N ILE A 124 3.77 9.10 -6.23
CA ILE A 124 2.62 10.02 -6.11
C ILE A 124 2.99 11.37 -5.47
N ARG A 125 4.11 11.43 -4.75
CA ARG A 125 4.68 12.69 -4.23
C ARG A 125 5.68 13.33 -5.21
N LYS A 126 5.96 12.70 -6.34
CA LYS A 126 6.92 13.13 -7.37
C LYS A 126 8.33 13.42 -6.81
N ILE A 127 8.78 12.62 -5.84
CA ILE A 127 10.09 12.77 -5.19
C ILE A 127 10.90 11.47 -5.26
N LYS A 128 12.23 11.60 -5.28
CA LYS A 128 13.16 10.45 -5.28
C LYS A 128 12.79 9.39 -6.35
N LEU A 129 12.29 9.82 -7.51
CA LEU A 129 11.74 8.95 -8.55
C LEU A 129 12.74 7.88 -9.03
N GLU A 130 14.03 8.20 -9.10
CA GLU A 130 15.06 7.21 -9.46
C GLU A 130 15.21 6.11 -8.40
N LYS A 131 15.04 6.44 -7.10
CA LYS A 131 14.98 5.44 -6.02
C LYS A 131 13.72 4.59 -6.15
N ALA A 132 12.56 5.22 -6.35
CA ALA A 132 11.30 4.54 -6.58
C ALA A 132 11.39 3.57 -7.76
N LYS A 133 11.97 4.00 -8.88
CA LYS A 133 12.19 3.17 -10.07
C LYS A 133 13.02 1.92 -9.76
N LYS A 134 14.14 2.06 -9.02
CA LYS A 134 14.98 0.92 -8.64
C LYS A 134 14.23 -0.08 -7.74
N MET A 135 13.48 0.40 -6.76
CA MET A 135 12.71 -0.45 -5.84
C MET A 135 11.59 -1.19 -6.57
N SER A 136 10.81 -0.48 -7.39
CA SER A 136 9.71 -1.08 -8.14
C SER A 136 10.20 -2.03 -9.23
N TYR A 137 11.34 -1.74 -9.88
CA TYR A 137 11.97 -2.68 -10.81
C TYR A 137 12.36 -3.98 -10.10
N LYS A 138 12.95 -3.89 -8.89
CA LYS A 138 13.30 -5.05 -8.09
C LYS A 138 12.06 -5.90 -7.71
N CYS A 139 10.91 -5.28 -7.44
CA CYS A 139 9.67 -6.03 -7.22
C CYS A 139 9.33 -6.90 -8.44
N ASN A 140 9.46 -6.34 -9.64
CA ASN A 140 9.18 -7.05 -10.89
C ASN A 140 10.24 -8.11 -11.26
N GLU A 141 11.45 -8.04 -10.70
CA GLU A 141 12.44 -9.12 -10.82
C GLU A 141 12.13 -10.28 -9.87
N LEU A 142 11.59 -9.97 -8.67
CA LEU A 142 11.25 -10.97 -7.65
C LEU A 142 9.90 -11.65 -7.92
N GLU A 143 8.94 -10.92 -8.45
CA GLU A 143 7.60 -11.41 -8.81
C GLU A 143 7.21 -10.94 -10.21
N ILE A 144 7.58 -11.74 -11.23
CA ILE A 144 7.58 -11.35 -12.64
C ILE A 144 6.20 -10.98 -13.19
N ASP A 145 5.16 -11.73 -12.85
CA ASP A 145 3.82 -11.59 -13.46
C ASP A 145 2.80 -10.97 -12.49
N ASN A 146 3.27 -10.09 -11.59
CA ASN A 146 2.40 -9.39 -10.67
C ASN A 146 1.92 -8.05 -11.25
N GLY A 147 0.64 -8.00 -11.66
CA GLY A 147 0.05 -6.82 -12.31
C GLY A 147 0.14 -5.55 -11.45
N THR A 148 0.03 -5.65 -10.11
CA THR A 148 0.13 -4.51 -9.20
C THR A 148 1.54 -3.89 -9.20
N TYR A 149 2.59 -4.73 -9.24
CA TYR A 149 3.98 -4.23 -9.26
C TYR A 149 4.34 -3.66 -10.63
N GLN A 150 3.78 -4.22 -11.69
CA GLN A 150 3.92 -3.71 -13.05
C GLN A 150 3.24 -2.34 -13.22
N ASP A 151 2.04 -2.13 -12.64
CA ASP A 151 1.37 -0.83 -12.61
C ASP A 151 2.21 0.21 -11.88
N THR A 152 2.68 -0.10 -10.67
CA THR A 152 3.54 0.82 -9.91
C THR A 152 4.78 1.22 -10.71
N TYR A 153 5.43 0.28 -11.40
CA TYR A 153 6.59 0.59 -12.22
C TYR A 153 6.24 1.44 -13.44
N ALA A 154 5.12 1.13 -14.10
CA ALA A 154 4.60 1.93 -15.22
C ALA A 154 4.29 3.37 -14.79
N TRP A 155 3.66 3.53 -13.62
CA TRP A 155 3.34 4.85 -13.08
C TRP A 155 4.59 5.66 -12.74
N ILE A 156 5.62 5.04 -12.17
CA ILE A 156 6.91 5.68 -11.92
C ILE A 156 7.57 6.13 -13.23
N LEU A 157 7.53 5.31 -14.27
CA LEU A 157 8.04 5.68 -15.60
C LEU A 157 7.26 6.85 -16.21
N TYR A 158 5.94 6.88 -16.00
CA TYR A 158 5.09 8.02 -16.38
C TYR A 158 5.56 9.32 -15.69
N GLU A 159 5.79 9.29 -14.39
CA GLU A 159 6.26 10.43 -13.62
C GLU A 159 7.70 10.87 -14.02
N LEU A 160 8.48 9.97 -14.59
CA LEU A 160 9.80 10.25 -15.20
C LEU A 160 9.70 10.70 -16.66
N ALA A 161 8.49 10.87 -17.21
CA ALA A 161 8.20 11.20 -18.59
C ALA A 161 8.73 10.17 -19.63
N ASP A 162 8.99 8.92 -19.20
CA ASP A 162 9.32 7.80 -20.10
C ASP A 162 8.02 7.09 -20.52
N TYR A 163 7.18 7.80 -21.26
CA TYR A 163 5.82 7.37 -21.59
C TYR A 163 5.77 6.11 -22.45
N GLU A 164 6.76 5.89 -23.32
CA GLU A 164 6.82 4.68 -24.14
C GLU A 164 7.06 3.43 -23.29
N GLN A 165 8.02 3.50 -22.37
CA GLN A 165 8.23 2.39 -21.43
C GLN A 165 7.07 2.23 -20.46
N ALA A 166 6.48 3.34 -19.98
CA ALA A 166 5.29 3.30 -19.15
C ALA A 166 4.14 2.53 -19.82
N LYS A 167 3.90 2.79 -21.12
CA LYS A 167 2.90 2.08 -21.92
C LYS A 167 3.16 0.57 -21.95
N ILE A 168 4.41 0.17 -22.23
CA ILE A 168 4.77 -1.25 -22.31
C ILE A 168 4.50 -1.97 -20.99
N TRP A 169 4.90 -1.36 -19.85
CA TRP A 169 4.70 -1.95 -18.54
C TRP A 169 3.24 -1.93 -18.09
N MET A 170 2.49 -0.89 -18.43
CA MET A 170 1.06 -0.82 -18.16
C MET A 170 0.29 -1.90 -18.93
N GLN A 171 0.65 -2.18 -20.18
CA GLN A 171 0.05 -3.26 -20.94
C GLN A 171 0.32 -4.64 -20.31
N LYS A 172 1.52 -4.87 -19.75
CA LYS A 172 1.80 -6.08 -18.98
C LYS A 172 0.93 -6.17 -17.73
N SER A 173 0.80 -5.07 -16.98
CA SER A 173 -0.03 -4.99 -15.79
C SER A 173 -1.49 -5.38 -16.11
N LEU A 174 -2.05 -4.79 -17.15
CA LEU A 174 -3.42 -5.11 -17.61
C LEU A 174 -3.56 -6.59 -18.01
N ALA A 175 -2.56 -7.16 -18.69
CA ALA A 175 -2.56 -8.56 -19.07
C ALA A 175 -2.42 -9.53 -17.87
N ASN A 176 -1.83 -9.07 -16.77
CA ASN A 176 -1.60 -9.83 -15.54
C ASN A 176 -2.63 -9.52 -14.43
N GLY A 177 -3.87 -9.20 -14.83
CA GLY A 177 -5.02 -9.16 -13.94
C GLY A 177 -5.37 -7.79 -13.34
N SER A 178 -4.71 -6.70 -13.77
CA SER A 178 -5.05 -5.35 -13.32
C SER A 178 -6.13 -4.66 -14.17
N ASP A 179 -6.65 -5.31 -15.19
CA ASP A 179 -7.65 -4.80 -16.13
C ASP A 179 -9.03 -4.53 -15.48
N MET A 180 -9.28 -5.07 -14.29
CA MET A 180 -10.46 -4.81 -13.48
C MET A 180 -10.26 -3.69 -12.43
N SER A 181 -9.10 -3.04 -12.40
CA SER A 181 -8.83 -1.88 -11.56
C SER A 181 -9.11 -0.59 -12.33
N ALA A 182 -10.11 0.18 -11.85
CA ALA A 182 -10.44 1.48 -12.46
C ALA A 182 -9.24 2.43 -12.47
N VAL A 183 -8.44 2.45 -11.39
CA VAL A 183 -7.25 3.29 -11.26
C VAL A 183 -6.20 2.91 -12.29
N VAL A 184 -5.91 1.62 -12.47
CA VAL A 184 -4.90 1.15 -13.44
C VAL A 184 -5.32 1.46 -14.88
N VAL A 185 -6.61 1.27 -15.20
CA VAL A 185 -7.14 1.59 -16.52
C VAL A 185 -7.14 3.11 -16.77
N GLU A 186 -7.39 3.94 -15.73
CA GLU A 186 -7.24 5.38 -15.84
C GLU A 186 -5.78 5.78 -16.09
N HIS A 187 -4.81 5.21 -15.36
CA HIS A 187 -3.38 5.43 -15.58
C HIS A 187 -2.97 5.10 -17.02
N TYR A 188 -3.54 4.01 -17.59
CA TYR A 188 -3.27 3.67 -18.98
C TYR A 188 -3.78 4.74 -19.95
N GLY A 189 -4.97 5.27 -19.70
CA GLY A 189 -5.50 6.41 -20.45
C GLY A 189 -4.60 7.65 -20.36
N ASP A 190 -4.07 7.94 -19.16
CA ASP A 190 -3.17 9.08 -18.94
C ASP A 190 -1.85 8.92 -19.71
N ILE A 191 -1.29 7.71 -19.75
CA ILE A 191 -0.10 7.38 -20.54
C ILE A 191 -0.39 7.55 -22.04
N LEU A 192 -1.51 7.05 -22.54
CA LEU A 192 -1.90 7.18 -23.94
C LEU A 192 -2.08 8.65 -24.34
N TYR A 193 -2.66 9.46 -23.46
CA TYR A 193 -2.80 10.89 -23.68
C TYR A 193 -1.44 11.59 -23.86
N GLN A 194 -0.49 11.31 -22.98
CA GLN A 194 0.87 11.88 -23.06
C GLN A 194 1.61 11.47 -24.34
N LEU A 195 1.29 10.32 -24.90
CA LEU A 195 1.81 9.85 -26.20
C LEU A 195 1.07 10.45 -27.41
N GLY A 196 0.08 11.33 -27.18
CA GLY A 196 -0.71 11.96 -28.23
C GLY A 196 -1.88 11.10 -28.76
N ASN A 197 -2.11 9.93 -28.20
CA ASN A 197 -3.19 9.01 -28.57
C ASN A 197 -4.51 9.39 -27.83
N VAL A 198 -5.02 10.58 -28.10
CA VAL A 198 -6.12 11.17 -27.32
C VAL A 198 -7.43 10.36 -27.43
N GLU A 199 -7.72 9.83 -28.61
CA GLU A 199 -8.95 9.02 -28.82
C GLU A 199 -8.91 7.74 -28.00
N ASP A 200 -7.77 7.03 -27.99
CA ASP A 200 -7.58 5.82 -27.21
C ASP A 200 -7.58 6.13 -25.70
N ALA A 201 -7.01 7.24 -25.28
CA ALA A 201 -7.05 7.71 -23.89
C ALA A 201 -8.50 7.88 -23.39
N ILE A 202 -9.36 8.52 -24.19
CA ILE A 202 -10.78 8.70 -23.86
C ILE A 202 -11.49 7.36 -23.78
N ILE A 203 -11.15 6.39 -24.62
CA ILE A 203 -11.71 5.03 -24.57
C ILE A 203 -11.36 4.36 -23.24
N GLU A 204 -10.08 4.40 -22.84
CA GLU A 204 -9.66 3.78 -21.57
C GLU A 204 -10.23 4.52 -20.35
N TRP A 205 -10.29 5.85 -20.34
CA TRP A 205 -10.97 6.60 -19.27
C TRP A 205 -12.45 6.23 -19.14
N LYS A 206 -13.18 6.06 -20.26
CA LYS A 206 -14.58 5.58 -20.23
C LYS A 206 -14.70 4.14 -19.74
N LYS A 207 -13.71 3.30 -20.00
CA LYS A 207 -13.64 1.93 -19.48
C LYS A 207 -13.39 1.97 -17.96
N ALA A 208 -12.44 2.76 -17.47
CA ALA A 208 -12.20 2.98 -16.05
C ALA A 208 -13.46 3.39 -15.31
N LYS A 209 -14.21 4.35 -15.83
CA LYS A 209 -15.49 4.79 -15.25
C LYS A 209 -16.55 3.68 -15.13
N LYS A 210 -16.57 2.72 -16.06
CA LYS A 210 -17.49 1.57 -15.99
C LYS A 210 -17.06 0.53 -14.95
N ILE A 211 -15.76 0.42 -14.67
CA ILE A 211 -15.22 -0.53 -13.70
C ILE A 211 -15.55 -0.07 -12.28
N GLY A 212 -15.38 1.23 -11.96
CA GLY A 212 -15.66 1.73 -10.62
C GLY A 212 -15.05 3.10 -10.32
N GLU A 213 -14.76 3.31 -9.05
CA GLU A 213 -14.14 4.55 -8.59
C GLU A 213 -12.66 4.63 -9.00
N ALA A 214 -12.29 5.79 -9.54
CA ALA A 214 -10.92 6.14 -9.91
C ALA A 214 -10.62 7.56 -9.40
N SER A 215 -9.84 8.38 -10.13
CA SER A 215 -9.55 9.73 -9.66
C SER A 215 -10.78 10.65 -9.71
N LYS A 216 -10.77 11.68 -8.86
CA LYS A 216 -11.80 12.74 -8.87
C LYS A 216 -11.87 13.53 -10.20
N PHE A 217 -10.86 13.36 -11.05
CA PHE A 217 -10.76 14.06 -12.33
C PHE A 217 -11.26 13.23 -13.52
N LEU A 218 -11.57 11.93 -13.31
CA LEU A 218 -11.90 11.02 -14.41
C LEU A 218 -13.04 11.53 -15.28
N ASP A 219 -14.13 12.01 -14.69
CA ASP A 219 -15.27 12.54 -15.44
C ASP A 219 -14.86 13.74 -16.30
N LYS A 220 -14.08 14.64 -15.73
CA LYS A 220 -13.60 15.82 -16.44
C LYS A 220 -12.63 15.47 -17.56
N LYS A 221 -11.76 14.48 -17.37
CA LYS A 221 -10.89 13.94 -18.44
C LYS A 221 -11.71 13.45 -19.64
N ILE A 222 -12.81 12.73 -19.36
CA ILE A 222 -13.70 12.19 -20.41
C ILE A 222 -14.46 13.29 -21.13
N GLU A 223 -15.00 14.28 -20.40
CA GLU A 223 -15.82 15.36 -20.95
C GLU A 223 -15.00 16.31 -21.83
N ASP A 224 -13.83 16.71 -21.35
CA ASP A 224 -12.99 17.70 -22.01
C ASP A 224 -11.99 17.08 -23.01
N GLY A 225 -11.81 15.74 -22.98
CA GLY A 225 -10.78 15.05 -23.75
C GLY A 225 -9.36 15.52 -23.38
N LYS A 226 -9.13 15.89 -22.12
CA LYS A 226 -7.86 16.44 -21.63
C LYS A 226 -7.43 15.77 -20.32
N LEU A 227 -6.11 15.72 -20.12
CA LEU A 227 -5.52 15.25 -18.89
C LEU A 227 -5.71 16.29 -17.77
N TYR A 228 -6.05 15.82 -16.57
CA TYR A 228 -6.09 16.57 -15.32
C TYR A 228 -5.43 15.75 -14.22
N GLU A 229 -4.56 16.38 -13.42
CA GLU A 229 -3.80 15.81 -12.29
C GLU A 229 -4.03 16.59 -10.98
#